data_82e2baf7d0063e2683030567e2ba3051
#
_entry.id   82e2baf7d0063e2683030567e2ba3051
#
_cell.length_a   1.000
_cell.length_b   1.000
_cell.length_c   1.000
_cell.angle_alpha   90.00
_cell.angle_beta   90.00
_cell.angle_gamma   90.00
#
_symmetry.space_group_name_H-M   'P 1'
#
loop_
_entity.id
_entity.type
_entity.pdbx_description
1 polymer ?
#
loop_
_entity_poly.entity_id
_entity_poly.type
_entity_poly.pdbx_seq_one_letter_code
_entity_poly.pdbx_strand_id
1 'polypeptide(L)'
;MPKGVWFILGFAVAFLLIVAFLVGAALHGGALARPAPTPATPTPSEAPIPVATPTASPTGSASGLRWLRQGEWAGQCSRLEIDASHQAHYGPCQEGTRLAYLTPEELATYLAFVARYMPFDYAVQEPLTEWARATVQLHLEGRGQRAATVEEQAEVARWAASVFDRLMEEEKRADLLAAARRELAGRLSVAMDAIQVIEVRAVTWPDACLGLHAEGVFCAQVLTRGYRIVLGVEGRTYEFRADEHGTLRAVEGLDPRFILSPVSSRG
;
A
#
# COMPACT_ATOMS: atom_id res chain seq x y z
N MET A 1 46.59 19.83 -27.46
CA MET A 1 46.70 19.00 -26.23
C MET A 1 45.34 18.38 -25.94
N PRO A 2 45.23 17.09 -25.81
CA PRO A 2 43.94 16.41 -25.67
C PRO A 2 43.29 16.68 -24.28
N LYS A 3 42.01 17.01 -24.31
CA LYS A 3 41.20 17.39 -23.13
C LYS A 3 41.09 16.31 -22.01
N GLY A 4 41.62 15.10 -22.25
CA GLY A 4 41.62 14.00 -21.28
C GLY A 4 42.66 14.09 -20.16
N VAL A 5 43.74 14.84 -20.34
CA VAL A 5 44.86 14.92 -19.38
C VAL A 5 44.49 15.71 -18.13
N TRP A 6 43.58 16.68 -18.24
CA TRP A 6 43.11 17.49 -17.11
C TRP A 6 42.20 16.73 -16.12
N PHE A 7 41.43 15.75 -16.62
CA PHE A 7 40.56 14.92 -15.78
C PHE A 7 41.35 13.97 -14.88
N ILE A 8 42.46 13.41 -15.39
CA ILE A 8 43.29 12.47 -14.62
C ILE A 8 44.09 13.20 -13.53
N LEU A 9 44.57 14.42 -13.81
CA LEU A 9 45.24 15.22 -12.75
C LEU A 9 44.31 15.67 -11.63
N GLY A 10 43.05 16.02 -11.95
CA GLY A 10 42.06 16.42 -10.95
C GLY A 10 41.71 15.29 -9.95
N PHE A 11 41.58 14.06 -10.45
CA PHE A 11 41.32 12.90 -9.59
C PHE A 11 42.51 12.52 -8.70
N ALA A 12 43.73 12.62 -9.20
CA ALA A 12 44.94 12.32 -8.43
C ALA A 12 45.16 13.29 -7.26
N VAL A 13 44.88 14.59 -7.46
CA VAL A 13 45.01 15.60 -6.40
C VAL A 13 43.92 15.42 -5.33
N ALA A 14 42.68 15.13 -5.73
CA ALA A 14 41.58 14.88 -4.76
C ALA A 14 41.86 13.61 -3.93
N PHE A 15 42.39 12.56 -4.52
CA PHE A 15 42.72 11.32 -3.80
C PHE A 15 43.87 11.52 -2.80
N LEU A 16 44.91 12.29 -3.16
CA LEU A 16 46.01 12.62 -2.25
C LEU A 16 45.57 13.46 -1.04
N LEU A 17 44.64 14.38 -1.22
CA LEU A 17 44.10 15.19 -0.11
C LEU A 17 43.25 14.35 0.86
N ILE A 18 42.49 13.38 0.36
CA ILE A 18 41.70 12.47 1.20
C ILE A 18 42.62 11.55 2.03
N VAL A 19 43.68 11.01 1.41
CA VAL A 19 44.65 10.17 2.12
C VAL A 19 45.44 10.97 3.18
N ALA A 20 45.79 12.22 2.89
CA ALA A 20 46.49 13.11 3.87
C ALA A 20 45.58 13.43 5.07
N PHE A 21 44.26 13.60 4.84
CA PHE A 21 43.30 13.87 5.93
C PHE A 21 43.10 12.63 6.84
N LEU A 22 43.07 11.44 6.27
CA LEU A 22 42.91 10.19 7.03
C LEU A 22 44.17 9.83 7.84
N VAL A 23 45.37 10.12 7.34
CA VAL A 23 46.64 9.89 8.05
C VAL A 23 46.85 10.95 9.16
N GLY A 24 46.43 12.21 8.92
CA GLY A 24 46.50 13.28 9.91
C GLY A 24 45.62 13.04 11.14
N ALA A 25 44.47 12.40 10.97
CA ALA A 25 43.55 12.07 12.07
C ALA A 25 44.08 10.95 12.99
N ALA A 26 44.98 10.10 12.50
CA ALA A 26 45.54 8.98 13.26
C ALA A 26 46.72 9.38 14.20
N LEU A 27 47.31 10.55 14.01
CA LEU A 27 48.50 10.98 14.76
C LEU A 27 48.19 11.94 15.94
N HIS A 28 46.95 12.31 16.18
CA HIS A 28 46.53 13.21 17.27
C HIS A 28 45.76 12.50 18.39
N GLY A 29 45.92 11.18 18.54
CA GLY A 29 45.38 10.40 19.64
C GLY A 29 46.18 10.66 20.95
N GLY A 30 45.97 11.81 21.57
CA GLY A 30 46.48 12.12 22.91
C GLY A 30 45.87 11.18 23.94
N ALA A 31 46.70 10.50 24.70
CA ALA A 31 46.33 9.63 25.81
C ALA A 31 45.54 10.41 26.87
N LEU A 32 44.22 10.18 26.91
CA LEU A 32 43.37 10.61 28.01
C LEU A 32 43.55 9.62 29.17
N ALA A 33 44.09 10.11 30.28
CA ALA A 33 44.23 9.39 31.52
C ALA A 33 42.89 8.82 32.00
N ARG A 34 42.86 7.53 32.28
CA ARG A 34 41.71 6.83 32.87
C ARG A 34 41.46 7.37 34.28
N PRO A 35 40.28 7.90 34.61
CA PRO A 35 39.93 8.17 36.00
C PRO A 35 39.77 6.85 36.78
N ALA A 36 40.20 6.85 38.02
CA ALA A 36 40.09 5.73 38.94
C ALA A 36 38.64 5.33 39.19
N PRO A 37 38.32 4.05 39.42
CA PRO A 37 36.96 3.60 39.68
C PRO A 37 36.42 4.19 40.98
N THR A 38 35.35 4.97 40.89
CA THR A 38 34.56 5.44 42.03
C THR A 38 33.85 4.24 42.67
N PRO A 39 33.79 4.11 44.02
CA PRO A 39 33.06 3.03 44.66
C PRO A 39 31.58 3.08 44.30
N ALA A 40 31.04 1.94 43.87
CA ALA A 40 29.65 1.78 43.49
C ALA A 40 28.74 2.08 44.70
N THR A 41 27.88 3.08 44.53
CA THR A 41 26.74 3.31 45.41
C THR A 41 25.73 2.15 45.18
N PRO A 42 25.16 1.54 46.23
CA PRO A 42 24.19 0.48 46.05
C PRO A 42 22.97 1.01 45.29
N THR A 43 22.71 0.42 44.14
CA THR A 43 21.52 0.69 43.34
C THR A 43 20.27 0.35 44.16
N PRO A 44 19.27 1.24 44.26
CA PRO A 44 17.97 0.88 44.83
C PRO A 44 17.38 -0.28 43.99
N SER A 45 16.95 -1.33 44.68
CA SER A 45 16.24 -2.47 44.11
C SER A 45 15.06 -1.96 43.29
N GLU A 46 15.16 -2.07 41.99
CA GLU A 46 14.11 -1.73 41.06
C GLU A 46 12.92 -2.65 41.36
N ALA A 47 11.84 -2.05 41.84
CA ALA A 47 10.56 -2.76 42.01
C ALA A 47 10.14 -3.35 40.62
N PRO A 48 9.57 -4.56 40.58
CA PRO A 48 9.14 -5.17 39.32
C PRO A 48 8.17 -4.24 38.64
N ILE A 49 8.51 -3.82 37.41
CA ILE A 49 7.62 -3.07 36.52
C ILE A 49 6.35 -3.91 36.36
N PRO A 50 5.17 -3.38 36.68
CA PRO A 50 3.94 -4.13 36.45
C PRO A 50 3.85 -4.43 34.94
N VAL A 51 3.88 -5.73 34.61
CA VAL A 51 3.57 -6.19 33.26
C VAL A 51 2.16 -5.65 32.97
N ALA A 52 2.07 -4.74 32.02
CA ALA A 52 0.82 -4.20 31.59
C ALA A 52 -0.05 -5.39 31.15
N THR A 53 -1.06 -5.69 31.95
CA THR A 53 -2.13 -6.62 31.58
C THR A 53 -2.66 -6.11 30.25
N PRO A 54 -2.76 -6.94 29.20
CA PRO A 54 -3.34 -6.49 27.94
C PRO A 54 -4.72 -5.95 28.23
N THR A 55 -4.90 -4.66 28.03
CA THR A 55 -6.19 -3.97 28.13
C THR A 55 -7.12 -4.71 27.18
N ALA A 56 -8.17 -5.32 27.73
CA ALA A 56 -9.21 -5.98 26.96
C ALA A 56 -9.69 -5.01 25.87
N SER A 57 -9.53 -5.41 24.62
CA SER A 57 -10.10 -4.69 23.47
C SER A 57 -11.57 -4.43 23.70
N PRO A 58 -12.11 -3.28 23.28
CA PRO A 58 -13.52 -2.98 23.44
C PRO A 58 -14.34 -4.10 22.81
N THR A 59 -15.42 -4.46 23.47
CA THR A 59 -16.40 -5.49 23.12
C THR A 59 -16.88 -5.28 21.67
N GLY A 60 -16.10 -5.75 20.71
CA GLY A 60 -16.49 -5.82 19.31
C GLY A 60 -17.37 -7.05 19.12
N SER A 61 -18.37 -6.95 18.30
CA SER A 61 -19.10 -8.05 17.67
C SER A 61 -18.15 -9.23 17.45
N ALA A 62 -18.53 -10.45 17.92
CA ALA A 62 -17.67 -11.62 17.81
C ALA A 62 -17.21 -11.79 16.34
N SER A 63 -15.97 -11.47 16.07
CA SER A 63 -15.41 -11.58 14.72
C SER A 63 -15.02 -13.03 14.48
N GLY A 64 -15.52 -13.61 13.38
CA GLY A 64 -15.19 -14.98 13.01
C GLY A 64 -13.79 -15.12 12.41
N LEU A 65 -13.24 -14.03 11.83
CA LEU A 65 -11.85 -13.94 11.36
C LEU A 65 -11.32 -12.54 11.61
N ARG A 66 -10.08 -12.45 12.07
CA ARG A 66 -9.31 -11.20 12.16
C ARG A 66 -7.95 -11.41 11.52
N TRP A 67 -7.62 -10.57 10.56
CA TRP A 67 -6.32 -10.53 9.90
C TRP A 67 -5.72 -9.14 10.07
N LEU A 68 -4.44 -9.10 10.41
CA LEU A 68 -3.66 -7.89 10.62
C LEU A 68 -2.31 -8.04 9.93
N ARG A 69 -1.90 -7.04 9.17
CA ARG A 69 -0.57 -6.93 8.60
C ARG A 69 0.06 -5.60 9.02
N GLN A 70 1.13 -5.67 9.76
CA GLN A 70 1.83 -4.51 10.30
C GLN A 70 3.26 -4.47 9.78
N GLY A 71 3.59 -3.43 9.02
CA GLY A 71 4.95 -3.16 8.58
C GLY A 71 5.81 -2.56 9.71
N GLU A 72 7.13 -2.58 9.55
CA GLU A 72 8.09 -2.00 10.51
C GLU A 72 8.00 -0.48 10.59
N TRP A 73 7.48 0.20 9.56
CA TRP A 73 7.36 1.65 9.53
C TRP A 73 5.99 2.10 10.05
N ALA A 74 6.01 3.17 10.84
CA ALA A 74 4.79 3.77 11.37
C ALA A 74 3.80 4.10 10.23
N GLY A 75 2.54 3.65 10.37
CA GLY A 75 1.48 3.87 9.38
C GLY A 75 1.26 2.72 8.39
N GLN A 76 2.15 1.75 8.30
CA GLN A 76 1.96 0.57 7.46
C GLN A 76 1.21 -0.53 8.22
N CYS A 77 -0.06 -0.31 8.47
CA CYS A 77 -0.91 -1.31 9.12
C CYS A 77 -2.22 -1.47 8.35
N SER A 78 -2.56 -2.70 8.04
CA SER A 78 -3.77 -3.12 7.32
C SER A 78 -4.53 -4.13 8.16
N ARG A 79 -5.84 -4.04 8.19
CA ARG A 79 -6.70 -4.99 8.91
C ARG A 79 -7.91 -5.41 8.09
N LEU A 80 -8.31 -6.64 8.29
CA LEU A 80 -9.55 -7.22 7.81
C LEU A 80 -10.19 -8.00 8.94
N GLU A 81 -11.46 -7.75 9.20
CA GLU A 81 -12.27 -8.50 10.15
C GLU A 81 -13.55 -8.97 9.46
N ILE A 82 -13.88 -10.24 9.59
CA ILE A 82 -15.14 -10.80 9.11
C ILE A 82 -15.99 -11.11 10.34
N ASP A 83 -17.12 -10.42 10.45
CA ASP A 83 -18.02 -10.55 11.60
C ASP A 83 -18.95 -11.77 11.49
N ALA A 84 -19.77 -11.96 12.51
CA ALA A 84 -20.74 -13.07 12.59
C ALA A 84 -21.84 -13.00 11.50
N SER A 85 -22.03 -11.83 10.89
CA SER A 85 -22.95 -11.61 9.75
C SER A 85 -22.26 -11.83 8.40
N HIS A 86 -20.99 -12.25 8.41
CA HIS A 86 -20.11 -12.45 7.25
C HIS A 86 -19.84 -11.14 6.48
N GLN A 87 -19.94 -9.99 7.16
CA GLN A 87 -19.54 -8.70 6.62
C GLN A 87 -18.05 -8.46 6.87
N ALA A 88 -17.37 -7.88 5.90
CA ALA A 88 -15.96 -7.54 5.97
C ALA A 88 -15.78 -6.09 6.43
N HIS A 89 -15.08 -5.88 7.54
CA HIS A 89 -14.62 -4.60 8.04
C HIS A 89 -13.13 -4.48 7.72
N TYR A 90 -12.72 -3.50 6.92
CA TYR A 90 -11.36 -3.43 6.41
C TYR A 90 -10.83 -2.00 6.37
N GLY A 91 -9.53 -1.86 6.27
CA GLY A 91 -8.83 -0.59 6.08
C GLY A 91 -7.50 -0.49 6.83
N PRO A 92 -6.86 0.70 6.80
CA PRO A 92 -5.70 1.00 7.63
C PRO A 92 -6.07 0.94 9.12
N CYS A 93 -5.12 0.47 9.98
CA CYS A 93 -5.43 0.31 11.41
C CYS A 93 -5.69 1.61 12.15
N GLN A 94 -5.19 2.72 11.64
CA GLN A 94 -5.28 4.06 12.27
C GLN A 94 -6.52 4.84 11.83
N GLU A 95 -7.21 4.35 10.82
CA GLU A 95 -8.44 4.95 10.30
C GLU A 95 -9.66 4.13 10.72
N GLY A 96 -10.86 4.69 10.53
CA GLY A 96 -12.11 3.94 10.69
C GLY A 96 -12.19 2.77 9.71
N THR A 97 -12.81 1.67 10.11
CA THR A 97 -13.08 0.55 9.20
C THR A 97 -14.17 0.90 8.20
N ARG A 98 -13.99 0.43 6.98
CA ARG A 98 -14.99 0.43 5.92
C ARG A 98 -15.74 -0.90 5.94
N LEU A 99 -16.97 -0.91 5.49
CA LEU A 99 -17.82 -2.08 5.42
C LEU A 99 -17.96 -2.56 3.98
N ALA A 100 -17.80 -3.85 3.76
CA ALA A 100 -18.03 -4.48 2.47
C ALA A 100 -18.62 -5.89 2.63
N TYR A 101 -19.03 -6.47 1.51
CA TYR A 101 -19.47 -7.85 1.43
C TYR A 101 -18.42 -8.72 0.76
N LEU A 102 -18.30 -9.96 1.24
CA LEU A 102 -17.54 -10.98 0.53
C LEU A 102 -18.26 -11.34 -0.77
N THR A 103 -17.51 -11.64 -1.81
CA THR A 103 -18.11 -12.29 -2.99
C THR A 103 -18.67 -13.66 -2.63
N PRO A 104 -19.58 -14.25 -3.42
CA PRO A 104 -20.11 -15.60 -3.15
C PRO A 104 -19.00 -16.65 -3.04
N GLU A 105 -17.92 -16.54 -3.82
CA GLU A 105 -16.77 -17.45 -3.81
C GLU A 105 -15.93 -17.27 -2.55
N GLU A 106 -15.68 -16.03 -2.15
CA GLU A 106 -14.97 -15.72 -0.91
C GLU A 106 -15.74 -16.17 0.32
N LEU A 107 -17.07 -15.95 0.32
CA LEU A 107 -17.93 -16.42 1.40
C LEU A 107 -17.90 -17.95 1.51
N ALA A 108 -18.00 -18.65 0.38
CA ALA A 108 -17.93 -20.11 0.35
C ALA A 108 -16.58 -20.62 0.89
N THR A 109 -15.48 -19.98 0.51
CA THR A 109 -14.12 -20.30 0.97
C THR A 109 -13.98 -20.05 2.47
N TYR A 110 -14.45 -18.90 2.96
CA TYR A 110 -14.46 -18.57 4.39
C TYR A 110 -15.23 -19.61 5.21
N LEU A 111 -16.45 -19.94 4.78
CA LEU A 111 -17.28 -20.93 5.47
C LEU A 111 -16.65 -22.32 5.47
N ALA A 112 -15.95 -22.69 4.39
CA ALA A 112 -15.18 -23.94 4.33
C ALA A 112 -14.04 -23.97 5.35
N PHE A 113 -13.31 -22.87 5.55
CA PHE A 113 -12.29 -22.77 6.60
C PHE A 113 -12.90 -22.89 8.00
N VAL A 114 -13.97 -22.15 8.27
CA VAL A 114 -14.67 -22.19 9.56
C VAL A 114 -15.20 -23.58 9.86
N ALA A 115 -15.77 -24.29 8.90
CA ALA A 115 -16.31 -25.64 9.08
C ALA A 115 -15.21 -26.71 9.23
N ARG A 116 -14.03 -26.48 8.66
CA ARG A 116 -12.93 -27.45 8.62
C ARG A 116 -12.07 -27.44 9.87
N TYR A 117 -11.71 -26.23 10.36
CA TYR A 117 -10.68 -26.07 11.38
C TYR A 117 -11.22 -25.76 12.76
N MET A 118 -10.51 -26.21 13.79
CA MET A 118 -10.65 -25.68 15.15
C MET A 118 -10.20 -24.20 15.17
N PRO A 119 -10.58 -23.41 16.19
CA PRO A 119 -10.03 -22.07 16.36
C PRO A 119 -8.50 -22.08 16.42
N PHE A 120 -7.85 -21.13 15.78
CA PHE A 120 -6.39 -20.98 15.84
C PHE A 120 -5.94 -19.53 15.70
N ASP A 121 -4.74 -19.29 16.22
CA ASP A 121 -3.97 -18.07 15.99
C ASP A 121 -2.75 -18.41 15.14
N TYR A 122 -2.42 -17.54 14.20
CA TYR A 122 -1.26 -17.64 13.32
C TYR A 122 -0.51 -16.30 13.32
N ALA A 123 0.81 -16.37 13.40
CA ALA A 123 1.66 -15.18 13.29
C ALA A 123 2.95 -15.54 12.53
N VAL A 124 3.32 -14.67 11.59
CA VAL A 124 4.53 -14.83 10.79
C VAL A 124 5.13 -13.48 10.43
N GLN A 125 6.44 -13.43 10.23
CA GLN A 125 7.12 -12.29 9.64
C GLN A 125 7.36 -12.55 8.16
N GLU A 126 6.83 -11.68 7.30
CA GLU A 126 7.00 -11.72 5.85
C GLU A 126 7.99 -10.63 5.41
N PRO A 127 8.88 -10.91 4.45
CA PRO A 127 9.72 -9.88 3.86
C PRO A 127 8.84 -8.95 3.01
N LEU A 128 8.95 -7.64 3.23
CA LEU A 128 8.35 -6.61 2.36
C LEU A 128 9.35 -6.16 1.29
N THR A 129 10.61 -6.01 1.70
CA THR A 129 11.75 -5.66 0.85
C THR A 129 12.97 -6.40 1.40
N GLU A 130 14.14 -6.21 0.79
CA GLU A 130 15.41 -6.73 1.32
C GLU A 130 15.67 -6.28 2.77
N TRP A 131 15.17 -5.09 3.16
CA TRP A 131 15.47 -4.43 4.44
C TRP A 131 14.24 -4.24 5.35
N ALA A 132 13.05 -4.56 4.89
CA ALA A 132 11.81 -4.35 5.66
C ALA A 132 10.98 -5.62 5.75
N ARG A 133 10.35 -5.83 6.91
CA ARG A 133 9.46 -6.96 7.18
C ARG A 133 8.08 -6.46 7.59
N ALA A 134 7.09 -7.32 7.40
CA ALA A 134 5.76 -7.15 7.99
C ALA A 134 5.47 -8.31 8.93
N THR A 135 4.81 -8.03 10.03
CA THR A 135 4.20 -9.06 10.86
C THR A 135 2.78 -9.26 10.39
N VAL A 136 2.45 -10.49 10.00
CA VAL A 136 1.09 -10.92 9.69
C VAL A 136 0.57 -11.70 10.87
N GLN A 137 -0.62 -11.33 11.37
CA GLN A 137 -1.34 -12.02 12.43
C GLN A 137 -2.72 -12.41 11.90
N LEU A 138 -3.17 -13.61 12.22
CA LEU A 138 -4.50 -14.09 11.89
C LEU A 138 -5.10 -14.81 13.10
N HIS A 139 -6.36 -14.54 13.38
CA HIS A 139 -7.21 -15.32 14.25
C HIS A 139 -8.40 -15.84 13.45
N LEU A 140 -8.65 -17.14 13.52
CA LEU A 140 -9.84 -17.77 12.94
C LEU A 140 -10.67 -18.42 14.06
N GLU A 141 -11.94 -18.01 14.20
CA GLU A 141 -12.92 -18.68 15.05
C GLU A 141 -13.55 -19.86 14.31
N GLY A 142 -12.76 -20.92 14.15
CA GLY A 142 -13.19 -22.15 13.48
C GLY A 142 -14.17 -22.93 14.34
N ARG A 143 -15.03 -23.73 13.70
CA ARG A 143 -16.02 -24.62 14.34
C ARG A 143 -15.80 -26.08 13.97
N GLY A 144 -14.75 -26.38 13.22
CA GLY A 144 -14.36 -27.73 12.86
C GLY A 144 -13.72 -28.48 14.03
N GLN A 145 -13.37 -29.74 13.77
CA GLN A 145 -12.77 -30.63 14.79
C GLN A 145 -11.31 -30.94 14.54
N ARG A 146 -10.73 -30.40 13.45
CA ARG A 146 -9.35 -30.65 13.04
C ARG A 146 -8.49 -29.40 13.26
N ALA A 147 -7.34 -29.60 13.89
CA ALA A 147 -6.34 -28.54 13.95
C ALA A 147 -5.76 -28.28 12.55
N ALA A 148 -5.59 -26.99 12.19
CA ALA A 148 -4.92 -26.61 10.95
C ALA A 148 -3.41 -26.78 11.08
N THR A 149 -2.76 -27.31 10.04
CA THR A 149 -1.29 -27.31 9.96
C THR A 149 -0.78 -25.88 9.74
N VAL A 150 0.53 -25.65 9.92
CA VAL A 150 1.12 -24.30 9.70
C VAL A 150 0.94 -23.86 8.26
N GLU A 151 1.04 -24.76 7.29
CA GLU A 151 0.82 -24.47 5.87
C GLU A 151 -0.62 -24.07 5.58
N GLU A 152 -1.58 -24.73 6.21
CA GLU A 152 -3.01 -24.41 6.08
C GLU A 152 -3.36 -23.09 6.78
N GLN A 153 -2.76 -22.80 7.94
CA GLN A 153 -2.89 -21.49 8.60
C GLN A 153 -2.35 -20.37 7.69
N ALA A 154 -1.19 -20.60 7.06
CA ALA A 154 -0.63 -19.66 6.09
C ALA A 154 -1.52 -19.50 4.84
N GLU A 155 -2.21 -20.56 4.39
CA GLU A 155 -3.19 -20.50 3.30
C GLU A 155 -4.36 -19.57 3.67
N VAL A 156 -4.94 -19.73 4.85
CA VAL A 156 -6.01 -18.84 5.35
C VAL A 156 -5.53 -17.40 5.44
N ALA A 157 -4.29 -17.17 5.91
CA ALA A 157 -3.73 -15.82 6.01
C ALA A 157 -3.53 -15.18 4.62
N ARG A 158 -3.03 -15.93 3.62
CA ARG A 158 -2.91 -15.46 2.24
C ARG A 158 -4.27 -15.18 1.60
N TRP A 159 -5.27 -16.03 1.86
CA TRP A 159 -6.62 -15.78 1.40
C TRP A 159 -7.18 -14.49 2.01
N ALA A 160 -7.04 -14.26 3.32
CA ALA A 160 -7.49 -13.03 3.96
C ALA A 160 -6.78 -11.79 3.38
N ALA A 161 -5.47 -11.88 3.11
CA ALA A 161 -4.73 -10.83 2.43
C ALA A 161 -5.28 -10.54 1.03
N SER A 162 -5.62 -11.55 0.24
CA SER A 162 -6.19 -11.37 -1.11
C SER A 162 -7.57 -10.71 -1.08
N VAL A 163 -8.40 -11.02 -0.08
CA VAL A 163 -9.69 -10.36 0.13
C VAL A 163 -9.47 -8.88 0.46
N PHE A 164 -8.55 -8.59 1.38
CA PHE A 164 -8.19 -7.21 1.73
C PHE A 164 -7.71 -6.42 0.52
N ASP A 165 -6.78 -6.96 -0.27
CA ASP A 165 -6.21 -6.31 -1.45
C ASP A 165 -7.30 -6.03 -2.50
N ARG A 166 -8.22 -6.96 -2.73
CA ARG A 166 -9.38 -6.76 -3.63
C ARG A 166 -10.26 -5.60 -3.16
N LEU A 167 -10.60 -5.58 -1.85
CA LEU A 167 -11.46 -4.54 -1.29
C LEU A 167 -10.82 -3.15 -1.40
N MET A 168 -9.52 -3.04 -1.10
CA MET A 168 -8.77 -1.79 -1.26
C MET A 168 -8.70 -1.34 -2.72
N GLU A 169 -8.55 -2.29 -3.64
CA GLU A 169 -8.50 -2.00 -5.07
C GLU A 169 -9.85 -1.54 -5.63
N GLU A 170 -10.94 -2.16 -5.19
CA GLU A 170 -12.30 -1.74 -5.54
C GLU A 170 -12.63 -0.34 -5.02
N GLU A 171 -12.24 -0.04 -3.78
CA GLU A 171 -12.39 1.29 -3.21
C GLU A 171 -11.62 2.34 -4.00
N LYS A 172 -10.33 2.10 -4.24
CA LYS A 172 -9.49 3.00 -5.05
C LYS A 172 -10.12 3.27 -6.41
N ARG A 173 -10.59 2.22 -7.08
CA ARG A 173 -11.26 2.35 -8.37
C ARG A 173 -12.54 3.18 -8.28
N ALA A 174 -13.33 3.01 -7.22
CA ALA A 174 -14.55 3.78 -6.99
C ALA A 174 -14.24 5.26 -6.72
N ASP A 175 -13.22 5.55 -5.94
CA ASP A 175 -12.78 6.93 -5.64
C ASP A 175 -12.27 7.66 -6.88
N LEU A 176 -11.46 7.00 -7.71
CA LEU A 176 -10.97 7.55 -8.97
C LEU A 176 -12.13 7.82 -9.94
N LEU A 177 -13.08 6.90 -10.03
CA LEU A 177 -14.26 7.07 -10.84
C LEU A 177 -15.12 8.25 -10.35
N ALA A 178 -15.33 8.36 -9.04
CA ALA A 178 -16.05 9.48 -8.44
C ALA A 178 -15.34 10.81 -8.68
N ALA A 179 -14.01 10.85 -8.60
CA ALA A 179 -13.20 12.03 -8.91
C ALA A 179 -13.33 12.43 -10.37
N ALA A 180 -13.22 11.47 -11.31
CA ALA A 180 -13.38 11.73 -12.74
C ALA A 180 -14.78 12.28 -13.07
N ARG A 181 -15.83 11.70 -12.47
CA ARG A 181 -17.22 12.19 -12.65
C ARG A 181 -17.39 13.60 -12.11
N ARG A 182 -16.86 13.92 -10.91
CA ARG A 182 -16.93 15.26 -10.35
C ARG A 182 -16.22 16.30 -11.23
N GLU A 183 -15.03 15.95 -11.72
CA GLU A 183 -14.26 16.83 -12.61
C GLU A 183 -15.01 17.08 -13.92
N LEU A 184 -15.55 16.03 -14.53
CA LEU A 184 -16.32 16.18 -15.78
C LEU A 184 -17.61 16.99 -15.57
N ALA A 185 -18.34 16.73 -14.47
CA ALA A 185 -19.53 17.49 -14.09
C ALA A 185 -19.26 18.99 -13.96
N GLY A 186 -18.16 19.34 -13.28
CA GLY A 186 -17.72 20.72 -13.12
C GLY A 186 -17.32 21.39 -14.44
N ARG A 187 -16.58 20.69 -15.31
CA ARG A 187 -16.15 21.20 -16.64
C ARG A 187 -17.31 21.45 -17.58
N LEU A 188 -18.30 20.56 -17.59
CA LEU A 188 -19.45 20.65 -18.49
C LEU A 188 -20.66 21.36 -17.88
N SER A 189 -20.62 21.68 -16.58
CA SER A 189 -21.75 22.24 -15.82
C SER A 189 -23.00 21.35 -15.90
N VAL A 190 -22.83 20.03 -15.85
CA VAL A 190 -23.91 19.03 -15.84
C VAL A 190 -24.03 18.32 -14.49
N ALA A 191 -25.20 17.74 -14.22
CA ALA A 191 -25.39 16.93 -13.04
C ALA A 191 -24.60 15.61 -13.12
N MET A 192 -24.11 15.08 -11.98
CA MET A 192 -23.30 13.86 -11.94
C MET A 192 -24.06 12.62 -12.42
N ASP A 193 -25.37 12.57 -12.23
CA ASP A 193 -26.25 11.49 -12.69
C ASP A 193 -26.45 11.46 -14.21
N ALA A 194 -26.23 12.59 -14.91
CA ALA A 194 -26.20 12.65 -16.35
C ALA A 194 -24.94 12.01 -16.97
N ILE A 195 -23.92 11.72 -16.14
CA ILE A 195 -22.65 11.13 -16.59
C ILE A 195 -22.72 9.60 -16.51
N GLN A 196 -22.65 8.95 -17.66
CA GLN A 196 -22.61 7.51 -17.78
C GLN A 196 -21.17 6.98 -17.68
N VAL A 197 -20.98 5.85 -17.01
CA VAL A 197 -19.70 5.13 -17.00
C VAL A 197 -19.70 4.16 -18.17
N ILE A 198 -18.80 4.36 -19.13
CA ILE A 198 -18.66 3.49 -20.31
C ILE A 198 -17.62 2.40 -20.02
N GLU A 199 -16.46 2.78 -19.49
CA GLU A 199 -15.38 1.84 -19.19
C GLU A 199 -14.58 2.30 -17.98
N VAL A 200 -14.19 1.35 -17.13
CA VAL A 200 -13.14 1.50 -16.13
C VAL A 200 -12.24 0.28 -16.23
N ARG A 201 -11.00 0.48 -16.72
CA ARG A 201 -10.08 -0.62 -16.98
C ARG A 201 -8.71 -0.36 -16.38
N ALA A 202 -8.18 -1.35 -15.66
CA ALA A 202 -6.80 -1.32 -15.20
C ALA A 202 -5.83 -1.37 -16.39
N VAL A 203 -4.80 -0.55 -16.36
CA VAL A 203 -3.77 -0.42 -17.40
C VAL A 203 -2.41 -0.19 -16.78
N THR A 204 -1.36 -0.47 -17.55
CA THR A 204 0.00 -0.03 -17.21
C THR A 204 0.42 1.02 -18.23
N TRP A 205 0.65 2.23 -17.76
CA TRP A 205 1.10 3.35 -18.57
C TRP A 205 2.60 3.25 -18.84
N PRO A 206 3.09 3.76 -19.99
CA PRO A 206 4.49 3.65 -20.37
C PRO A 206 5.42 4.58 -19.56
N ASP A 207 4.86 5.58 -18.91
CA ASP A 207 5.60 6.62 -18.19
C ASP A 207 4.80 7.23 -17.03
N ALA A 208 5.44 8.08 -16.22
CA ALA A 208 4.83 8.75 -15.07
C ALA A 208 3.80 9.85 -15.47
N CYS A 209 3.75 10.23 -16.76
CA CYS A 209 2.74 11.16 -17.28
C CYS A 209 1.49 10.43 -17.80
N LEU A 210 1.38 9.12 -17.57
CA LEU A 210 0.26 8.27 -18.00
C LEU A 210 0.12 8.20 -19.53
N GLY A 211 1.25 8.31 -20.27
CA GLY A 211 1.26 8.36 -21.73
C GLY A 211 0.66 9.66 -22.30
N LEU A 212 0.56 10.72 -21.50
CA LEU A 212 0.12 12.05 -21.93
C LEU A 212 1.34 12.95 -22.06
N HIS A 213 1.77 13.22 -23.28
CA HIS A 213 2.90 14.09 -23.54
C HIS A 213 2.43 15.52 -23.83
N ALA A 214 2.98 16.46 -23.10
CA ALA A 214 2.81 17.89 -23.37
C ALA A 214 4.18 18.49 -23.73
N GLU A 215 4.18 19.48 -24.62
CA GLU A 215 5.40 20.17 -25.02
C GLU A 215 6.09 20.83 -23.80
N GLY A 216 7.38 20.58 -23.64
CA GLY A 216 8.16 21.09 -22.52
C GLY A 216 8.01 20.33 -21.20
N VAL A 217 7.19 19.29 -21.14
CA VAL A 217 7.04 18.44 -19.95
C VAL A 217 7.94 17.20 -20.05
N PHE A 218 8.80 17.03 -19.06
CA PHE A 218 9.61 15.82 -18.94
C PHE A 218 8.84 14.75 -18.15
N CYS A 219 8.70 13.57 -18.74
CA CYS A 219 8.05 12.42 -18.13
C CYS A 219 9.07 11.34 -17.79
N ALA A 220 9.16 10.95 -16.53
CA ALA A 220 9.98 9.83 -16.12
C ALA A 220 9.52 8.55 -16.82
N GLN A 221 10.48 7.84 -17.46
CA GLN A 221 10.24 6.61 -18.21
C GLN A 221 10.13 5.41 -17.24
N VAL A 222 9.06 5.37 -16.48
CA VAL A 222 8.76 4.32 -15.50
C VAL A 222 7.35 3.78 -15.77
N LEU A 223 7.23 2.45 -15.84
CA LEU A 223 5.93 1.80 -15.99
C LEU A 223 5.05 2.12 -14.78
N THR A 224 3.92 2.77 -15.03
CA THR A 224 3.02 3.27 -14.02
C THR A 224 1.69 2.53 -14.08
N ARG A 225 1.35 1.80 -13.01
CA ARG A 225 0.04 1.14 -12.90
C ARG A 225 -1.06 2.18 -12.70
N GLY A 226 -2.24 1.90 -13.22
CA GLY A 226 -3.37 2.81 -13.07
C GLY A 226 -4.62 2.37 -13.82
N TYR A 227 -5.47 3.35 -14.14
CA TYR A 227 -6.78 3.11 -14.75
C TYR A 227 -7.03 4.04 -15.92
N ARG A 228 -7.64 3.45 -16.95
CA ARG A 228 -8.34 4.18 -18.01
C ARG A 228 -9.81 4.26 -17.65
N ILE A 229 -10.38 5.47 -17.59
CA ILE A 229 -11.76 5.74 -17.26
C ILE A 229 -12.38 6.45 -18.45
N VAL A 230 -13.44 5.90 -19.01
CA VAL A 230 -14.20 6.50 -20.10
C VAL A 230 -15.61 6.81 -19.61
N LEU A 231 -15.98 8.08 -19.71
CA LEU A 231 -17.28 8.61 -19.31
C LEU A 231 -18.05 9.12 -20.52
N GLY A 232 -19.38 9.04 -20.47
CA GLY A 232 -20.28 9.49 -21.52
C GLY A 232 -21.26 10.56 -21.04
N VAL A 233 -21.44 11.60 -21.82
CA VAL A 233 -22.43 12.66 -21.59
C VAL A 233 -23.03 13.07 -22.95
N GLU A 234 -24.34 13.03 -23.10
CA GLU A 234 -25.05 13.47 -24.32
C GLU A 234 -24.48 12.90 -25.62
N GLY A 235 -24.10 11.61 -25.60
CA GLY A 235 -23.54 10.92 -26.75
C GLY A 235 -22.06 11.23 -27.05
N ARG A 236 -21.40 12.03 -26.24
CA ARG A 236 -19.95 12.29 -26.29
C ARG A 236 -19.21 11.46 -25.26
N THR A 237 -17.96 11.10 -25.55
CA THR A 237 -17.10 10.35 -24.63
C THR A 237 -15.91 11.18 -24.18
N TYR A 238 -15.53 10.99 -22.92
CA TYR A 238 -14.42 11.69 -22.24
C TYR A 238 -13.52 10.67 -21.57
N GLU A 239 -12.23 10.72 -21.86
CA GLU A 239 -11.25 9.82 -21.28
C GLU A 239 -10.50 10.52 -20.14
N PHE A 240 -10.36 9.79 -19.04
CA PHE A 240 -9.47 10.13 -17.93
C PHE A 240 -8.44 9.02 -17.76
N ARG A 241 -7.24 9.40 -17.39
CA ARG A 241 -6.17 8.48 -17.00
C ARG A 241 -5.79 8.74 -15.55
N ALA A 242 -5.63 7.69 -14.81
CA ALA A 242 -5.23 7.75 -13.42
C ALA A 242 -4.04 6.84 -13.15
N ASP A 243 -3.23 7.18 -12.13
CA ASP A 243 -2.26 6.26 -11.55
C ASP A 243 -2.83 5.57 -10.29
N GLU A 244 -2.08 4.62 -9.76
CA GLU A 244 -2.44 3.91 -8.53
C GLU A 244 -2.33 4.78 -7.27
N HIS A 245 -1.76 5.99 -7.35
CA HIS A 245 -1.59 6.91 -6.22
C HIS A 245 -2.68 7.99 -6.16
N GLY A 246 -3.63 7.97 -7.10
CA GLY A 246 -4.76 8.90 -7.12
C GLY A 246 -4.57 10.11 -8.03
N THR A 247 -3.45 10.20 -8.78
CA THR A 247 -3.29 11.25 -9.79
C THR A 247 -4.29 11.00 -10.91
N LEU A 248 -5.15 11.98 -11.18
CA LEU A 248 -6.14 11.92 -12.25
C LEU A 248 -5.80 12.98 -13.31
N ARG A 249 -5.85 12.59 -14.57
CA ARG A 249 -5.64 13.50 -15.72
C ARG A 249 -6.74 13.29 -16.75
N ALA A 250 -7.42 14.36 -17.12
CA ALA A 250 -8.29 14.34 -18.30
C ALA A 250 -7.40 14.30 -19.54
N VAL A 251 -7.79 13.53 -20.53
CA VAL A 251 -7.15 13.55 -21.85
C VAL A 251 -7.64 14.81 -22.56
N GLU A 252 -6.81 15.88 -22.54
CA GLU A 252 -7.10 17.11 -23.24
C GLU A 252 -6.89 16.91 -24.74
N GLY A 253 -7.80 17.44 -25.55
CA GLY A 253 -7.69 17.36 -27.02
C GLY A 253 -8.68 16.42 -27.68
N LEU A 254 -9.73 15.98 -26.98
CA LEU A 254 -10.93 15.52 -27.68
C LEU A 254 -11.62 16.77 -28.26
N ASP A 255 -10.98 17.36 -29.28
CA ASP A 255 -11.68 18.15 -30.29
C ASP A 255 -12.96 17.37 -30.63
N PRO A 256 -14.13 18.04 -30.74
CA PRO A 256 -15.38 17.39 -31.12
C PRO A 256 -15.28 16.50 -32.38
N ARG A 257 -14.21 16.63 -33.15
CA ARG A 257 -13.87 15.82 -34.33
C ARG A 257 -13.18 14.47 -34.03
N PHE A 258 -12.68 14.24 -32.80
CA PHE A 258 -12.13 12.98 -32.33
C PHE A 258 -13.10 12.18 -31.45
N ILE A 259 -14.39 12.34 -31.69
CA ILE A 259 -15.43 11.53 -31.10
C ILE A 259 -15.26 10.10 -31.68
N LEU A 260 -14.89 9.17 -30.82
CA LEU A 260 -15.07 7.76 -31.14
C LEU A 260 -16.54 7.59 -31.58
N SER A 261 -16.71 7.10 -32.76
CA SER A 261 -18.03 6.91 -33.40
C SER A 261 -19.07 6.40 -32.40
N PRO A 262 -20.35 6.85 -32.48
CA PRO A 262 -21.39 6.41 -31.57
C PRO A 262 -21.41 4.90 -31.55
N VAL A 263 -21.42 4.30 -30.36
CA VAL A 263 -21.68 2.87 -30.20
C VAL A 263 -23.04 2.63 -30.80
N SER A 264 -23.04 2.03 -32.01
CA SER A 264 -24.27 1.60 -32.68
C SER A 264 -24.93 0.55 -31.78
N SER A 265 -25.97 0.96 -31.08
CA SER A 265 -26.92 0.04 -30.45
C SER A 265 -27.59 -0.74 -31.55
N ARG A 266 -27.03 -1.89 -31.94
CA ARG A 266 -27.81 -2.91 -32.69
C ARG A 266 -28.56 -3.73 -31.67
N GLY A 267 -29.84 -3.73 -31.86
CA GLY A 267 -30.93 -4.35 -31.13
C GLY A 267 -30.84 -5.86 -30.90
#